data_b9fc186006c3d94bf9ee6f4c7c064be9
#
_entry.id   b9fc186006c3d94bf9ee6f4c7c064be9
#
_cell.length_a   1.000
_cell.length_b   1.000
_cell.length_c   1.000
_cell.angle_alpha   90.00
_cell.angle_beta   90.00
_cell.angle_gamma   90.00
#
_symmetry.space_group_name_H-M   'P 1'
#
loop_
_entity.id
_entity.type
_entity.pdbx_description
1 polymer ?
#
loop_
_entity_poly.entity_id
_entity_poly.type
_entity_poly.pdbx_seq_one_letter_code
_entity_poly.pdbx_strand_id
1 'polypeptide(L)'
;MTELGFFWIVTGLALVSLVMTFVLFRFLKSRAEGKGKLIGGTIQYGGALAGFVLIFGLLFGAFHRLRNDPGVTTSVSLDGAWSLELRSSNGTVVTGSATIRQRRNDPVLEMSGEVADKQPVTFNSIVGVVRDRNIYLIYENLEGERGLIRGQVVEDKPQTLRLAYNDLVGYDRDGDPSGSIVLTRK
;
A
#
# COMPACT_ATOMS: atom_id res chain seq x y z
N MET A 1 15.46 3.00 4.77
CA MET A 1 15.66 2.25 6.02
C MET A 1 17.11 2.41 6.40
N THR A 2 17.43 2.90 7.60
CA THR A 2 18.82 3.08 8.06
C THR A 2 19.46 1.72 8.31
N GLU A 3 20.78 1.59 8.12
CA GLU A 3 21.51 0.33 8.38
C GLU A 3 21.28 -0.19 9.79
N LEU A 4 21.17 0.71 10.76
CA LEU A 4 20.86 0.39 12.15
C LEU A 4 19.48 -0.29 12.30
N GLY A 5 18.47 0.16 11.58
CA GLY A 5 17.14 -0.46 11.59
C GLY A 5 17.15 -1.87 11.01
N PHE A 6 17.96 -2.11 9.98
CA PHE A 6 18.12 -3.45 9.41
C PHE A 6 18.77 -4.42 10.39
N PHE A 7 19.82 -3.99 11.09
CA PHE A 7 20.49 -4.79 12.11
C PHE A 7 19.52 -5.24 13.22
N TRP A 8 18.70 -4.32 13.73
CA TRP A 8 17.72 -4.66 14.77
C TRP A 8 16.65 -5.65 14.32
N ILE A 9 16.21 -5.55 13.06
CA ILE A 9 15.22 -6.48 12.50
C ILE A 9 15.83 -7.88 12.34
N VAL A 10 17.04 -7.99 11.80
CA VAL A 10 17.72 -9.29 11.65
C VAL A 10 17.97 -9.93 13.01
N THR A 11 18.41 -9.15 14.00
CA THR A 11 18.60 -9.60 15.37
C THR A 11 17.28 -10.08 15.99
N GLY A 12 16.20 -9.35 15.80
CA GLY A 12 14.86 -9.74 16.26
C GLY A 12 14.37 -11.04 15.61
N LEU A 13 14.57 -11.22 14.31
CA LEU A 13 14.22 -12.46 13.60
C LEU A 13 15.05 -13.65 14.11
N ALA A 14 16.33 -13.45 14.38
CA ALA A 14 17.19 -14.49 14.95
C ALA A 14 16.72 -14.91 16.35
N LEU A 15 16.37 -13.96 17.22
CA LEU A 15 15.82 -14.25 18.55
C LEU A 15 14.49 -15.00 18.48
N VAL A 16 13.56 -14.57 17.64
CA VAL A 16 12.27 -15.26 17.44
C VAL A 16 12.50 -16.68 16.93
N SER A 17 13.41 -16.89 15.98
CA SER A 17 13.73 -18.21 15.45
C SER A 17 14.32 -19.13 16.52
N LEU A 18 15.16 -18.57 17.40
CA LEU A 18 15.77 -19.32 18.51
C LEU A 18 14.73 -19.73 19.54
N VAL A 19 13.83 -18.84 19.93
CA VAL A 19 12.73 -19.14 20.86
C VAL A 19 11.78 -20.19 20.26
N MET A 20 11.37 -20.03 18.99
CA MET A 20 10.51 -21.00 18.30
C MET A 20 11.18 -22.38 18.22
N THR A 21 12.47 -22.43 17.89
CA THR A 21 13.23 -23.66 17.85
C THR A 21 13.26 -24.33 19.23
N PHE A 22 13.55 -23.58 20.30
CA PHE A 22 13.57 -24.09 21.65
C PHE A 22 12.21 -24.68 22.05
N VAL A 23 11.10 -23.95 21.77
CA VAL A 23 9.74 -24.40 22.05
C VAL A 23 9.44 -25.71 21.30
N LEU A 24 9.70 -25.74 19.99
CA LEU A 24 9.46 -26.94 19.17
C LEU A 24 10.23 -28.16 19.69
N PHE A 25 11.51 -28.00 20.04
CA PHE A 25 12.32 -29.12 20.58
C PHE A 25 11.88 -29.53 21.96
N ARG A 26 11.46 -28.60 22.81
CA ARG A 26 10.98 -28.90 24.17
C ARG A 26 9.67 -29.70 24.14
N PHE A 27 8.76 -29.39 23.25
CA PHE A 27 7.42 -29.99 23.21
C PHE A 27 7.35 -31.22 22.30
N LEU A 28 8.04 -31.22 21.15
CA LEU A 28 7.91 -32.29 20.17
C LEU A 28 8.86 -33.48 20.41
N LYS A 29 9.81 -33.37 21.35
CA LYS A 29 10.83 -34.42 21.59
C LYS A 29 11.47 -34.97 20.30
N SER A 30 11.54 -34.15 19.26
CA SER A 30 11.98 -34.59 17.94
C SER A 30 13.51 -34.62 17.85
N ARG A 31 14.05 -35.73 17.37
CA ARG A 31 15.46 -35.85 16.98
C ARG A 31 15.54 -35.63 15.46
N ALA A 32 15.63 -34.39 15.06
CA ALA A 32 15.93 -34.06 13.67
C ALA A 32 17.45 -33.96 13.48
N GLU A 33 18.02 -34.81 12.64
CA GLU A 33 19.43 -34.74 12.24
C GLU A 33 19.52 -34.28 10.80
N GLY A 34 20.30 -33.23 10.53
CA GLY A 34 20.57 -32.74 9.19
C GLY A 34 22.01 -33.04 8.76
N LYS A 35 22.18 -33.47 7.50
CA LYS A 35 23.49 -33.63 6.86
C LYS A 35 23.57 -32.65 5.69
N GLY A 36 24.53 -31.75 5.69
CA GLY A 36 24.76 -30.81 4.61
C GLY A 36 26.20 -30.84 4.12
N LYS A 37 26.43 -30.65 2.83
CA LYS A 37 27.76 -30.40 2.26
C LYS A 37 28.00 -28.90 2.24
N LEU A 38 29.01 -28.46 2.99
CA LEU A 38 29.53 -27.11 2.90
C LEU A 38 30.99 -27.18 2.46
N ILE A 39 31.35 -26.39 1.48
CA ILE A 39 32.70 -26.20 0.87
C ILE A 39 33.78 -27.13 1.47
N GLY A 40 33.89 -28.35 0.90
CA GLY A 40 34.97 -29.29 1.25
C GLY A 40 34.74 -30.24 2.40
N GLY A 41 33.54 -30.31 3.04
CA GLY A 41 33.23 -31.21 4.12
C GLY A 41 31.75 -31.54 4.29
N THR A 42 31.45 -32.64 4.99
CA THR A 42 30.08 -33.01 5.40
C THR A 42 29.87 -32.55 6.84
N ILE A 43 28.92 -31.66 7.07
CA ILE A 43 28.57 -31.21 8.42
C ILE A 43 27.31 -31.94 8.85
N GLN A 44 27.39 -32.58 10.05
CA GLN A 44 26.22 -33.11 10.74
C GLN A 44 25.85 -32.13 11.85
N TYR A 45 24.63 -31.64 11.86
CA TYR A 45 24.14 -30.77 12.93
C TYR A 45 22.94 -31.41 13.61
N GLY A 46 22.93 -31.41 14.93
CA GLY A 46 21.85 -31.98 15.74
C GLY A 46 20.57 -31.15 15.63
N GLY A 47 19.44 -31.77 15.92
CA GLY A 47 18.09 -31.32 15.72
C GLY A 47 17.79 -29.83 15.98
N ALA A 48 18.28 -29.29 17.11
CA ALA A 48 18.04 -27.89 17.46
C ALA A 48 18.67 -26.90 16.47
N LEU A 49 19.89 -27.14 16.02
CA LEU A 49 20.58 -26.30 15.06
C LEU A 49 19.94 -26.39 13.67
N ALA A 50 19.53 -27.60 13.26
CA ALA A 50 18.81 -27.78 11.99
C ALA A 50 17.48 -27.04 11.99
N GLY A 51 16.72 -27.13 13.10
CA GLY A 51 15.47 -26.39 13.26
C GLY A 51 15.67 -24.87 13.22
N PHE A 52 16.70 -24.36 13.89
CA PHE A 52 17.04 -22.95 13.86
C PHE A 52 17.37 -22.46 12.44
N VAL A 53 18.26 -23.18 11.73
CA VAL A 53 18.66 -22.82 10.36
C VAL A 53 17.46 -22.81 9.42
N LEU A 54 16.55 -23.78 9.56
CA LEU A 54 15.36 -23.87 8.74
C LEU A 54 14.40 -22.71 9.03
N ILE A 55 14.05 -22.48 10.29
CA ILE A 55 13.09 -21.41 10.67
C ILE A 55 13.68 -20.04 10.36
N PHE A 56 14.95 -19.81 10.72
CA PHE A 56 15.62 -18.55 10.42
C PHE A 56 15.71 -18.32 8.91
N GLY A 57 16.07 -19.34 8.12
CA GLY A 57 16.14 -19.26 6.67
C GLY A 57 14.80 -18.94 6.04
N LEU A 58 13.70 -19.53 6.50
CA LEU A 58 12.35 -19.23 6.04
C LEU A 58 11.93 -17.78 6.39
N LEU A 59 12.15 -17.37 7.65
CA LEU A 59 11.79 -16.01 8.08
C LEU A 59 12.66 -14.96 7.39
N PHE A 60 13.95 -15.20 7.28
CA PHE A 60 14.86 -14.31 6.59
C PHE A 60 14.56 -14.22 5.09
N GLY A 61 14.26 -15.36 4.46
CA GLY A 61 13.85 -15.41 3.05
C GLY A 61 12.53 -14.68 2.80
N ALA A 62 11.54 -14.84 3.68
CA ALA A 62 10.29 -14.09 3.62
C ALA A 62 10.52 -12.58 3.81
N PHE A 63 11.34 -12.21 4.79
CA PHE A 63 11.71 -10.81 5.03
C PHE A 63 12.46 -10.20 3.86
N HIS A 64 13.44 -10.92 3.30
CA HIS A 64 14.20 -10.50 2.13
C HIS A 64 13.30 -10.33 0.90
N ARG A 65 12.32 -11.20 0.73
CA ARG A 65 11.32 -11.09 -0.32
C ARG A 65 10.43 -9.86 -0.15
N LEU A 66 9.93 -9.61 1.07
CA LEU A 66 9.15 -8.42 1.40
C LEU A 66 9.96 -7.11 1.26
N ARG A 67 11.27 -7.16 1.57
CA ARG A 67 12.15 -6.00 1.43
C ARG A 67 12.56 -5.74 -0.02
N ASN A 68 12.83 -6.79 -0.78
CA ASN A 68 13.27 -6.73 -2.18
C ASN A 68 12.11 -6.88 -3.15
N ASP A 69 10.89 -7.12 -2.65
CA ASP A 69 9.73 -6.77 -3.45
C ASP A 69 9.91 -5.29 -3.76
N PRO A 70 10.25 -4.88 -4.99
CA PRO A 70 10.40 -3.49 -5.33
C PRO A 70 9.03 -2.91 -5.01
N GLY A 71 8.92 -2.38 -3.78
CA GLY A 71 7.67 -1.87 -3.24
C GLY A 71 7.07 -1.08 -4.35
N VAL A 72 5.88 -1.46 -4.81
CA VAL A 72 5.25 -1.10 -6.08
C VAL A 72 5.70 0.30 -6.49
N THR A 73 6.87 0.37 -7.13
CA THR A 73 7.40 1.63 -7.63
C THR A 73 6.54 1.95 -8.83
N THR A 74 5.74 2.98 -8.69
CA THR A 74 4.96 3.43 -9.84
C THR A 74 5.81 4.35 -10.69
N SER A 75 5.85 4.09 -11.99
CA SER A 75 6.40 5.06 -12.97
C SER A 75 5.45 6.25 -13.16
N VAL A 76 4.23 6.13 -12.64
CA VAL A 76 3.18 7.14 -12.81
C VAL A 76 3.44 8.32 -11.88
N SER A 77 3.46 9.52 -12.44
CA SER A 77 3.59 10.79 -11.70
C SER A 77 2.27 11.56 -11.79
N LEU A 78 1.57 11.60 -10.67
CA LEU A 78 0.28 12.31 -10.54
C LEU A 78 0.42 13.63 -9.79
N ASP A 79 1.57 13.90 -9.19
CA ASP A 79 1.84 15.09 -8.39
C ASP A 79 1.50 16.37 -9.14
N GLY A 80 0.81 17.32 -8.49
CA GLY A 80 0.49 18.62 -9.05
C GLY A 80 -0.94 19.10 -8.80
N ALA A 81 -1.26 20.24 -9.43
CA ALA A 81 -2.57 20.89 -9.38
C ALA A 81 -3.42 20.45 -10.57
N TRP A 82 -4.71 20.24 -10.30
CA TRP A 82 -5.68 19.72 -11.25
C TRP A 82 -6.98 20.55 -11.23
N SER A 83 -7.57 20.79 -12.39
CA SER A 83 -8.96 21.19 -12.49
C SER A 83 -9.82 19.95 -12.33
N LEU A 84 -10.92 20.06 -11.60
CA LEU A 84 -11.82 18.96 -11.30
C LEU A 84 -13.19 19.24 -11.94
N GLU A 85 -13.74 18.25 -12.63
CA GLU A 85 -15.13 18.17 -13.04
C GLU A 85 -15.72 16.89 -12.43
N LEU A 86 -16.74 17.03 -11.60
CA LEU A 86 -17.46 15.93 -11.00
C LEU A 86 -18.83 15.85 -11.66
N ARG A 87 -19.20 14.67 -12.11
CA ARG A 87 -20.50 14.37 -12.70
C ARG A 87 -21.16 13.25 -11.93
N SER A 88 -22.24 13.59 -11.26
CA SER A 88 -23.07 12.64 -10.55
C SER A 88 -23.91 11.77 -11.49
N SER A 89 -24.38 10.62 -11.01
CA SER A 89 -25.21 9.71 -11.80
C SER A 89 -26.57 10.31 -12.18
N ASN A 90 -27.08 11.29 -11.42
CA ASN A 90 -28.28 12.06 -11.77
C ASN A 90 -28.06 13.10 -12.90
N GLY A 91 -26.81 13.23 -13.37
CA GLY A 91 -26.45 14.17 -14.44
C GLY A 91 -26.01 15.56 -13.97
N THR A 92 -26.02 15.84 -12.66
CA THR A 92 -25.48 17.09 -12.12
C THR A 92 -23.98 17.17 -12.38
N VAL A 93 -23.50 18.32 -12.85
CA VAL A 93 -22.10 18.58 -13.12
C VAL A 93 -21.66 19.75 -12.26
N VAL A 94 -20.60 19.53 -11.47
CA VAL A 94 -19.96 20.55 -10.65
C VAL A 94 -18.47 20.59 -10.97
N THR A 95 -17.87 21.77 -10.86
CA THR A 95 -16.46 21.98 -11.14
C THR A 95 -15.71 22.36 -9.88
N GLY A 96 -14.39 22.19 -9.91
CA GLY A 96 -13.58 22.51 -8.75
C GLY A 96 -12.10 22.46 -9.04
N SER A 97 -11.34 22.27 -7.99
CA SER A 97 -9.90 22.07 -8.07
C SER A 97 -9.45 20.97 -7.13
N ALA A 98 -8.39 20.28 -7.52
CA ALA A 98 -7.75 19.27 -6.69
C ALA A 98 -6.22 19.44 -6.73
N THR A 99 -5.58 19.03 -5.66
CA THR A 99 -4.12 18.90 -5.58
C THR A 99 -3.80 17.47 -5.22
N ILE A 100 -2.95 16.85 -6.02
CA ILE A 100 -2.42 15.52 -5.73
C ILE A 100 -0.96 15.72 -5.28
N ARG A 101 -0.61 15.10 -4.17
CA ARG A 101 0.76 15.02 -3.65
C ARG A 101 1.22 13.58 -3.73
N GLN A 102 2.30 13.36 -4.46
CA GLN A 102 2.91 12.05 -4.63
C GLN A 102 4.42 12.22 -4.60
N ARG A 103 5.10 11.49 -3.72
CA ARG A 103 6.56 11.44 -3.75
C ARG A 103 7.00 10.65 -4.98
N ARG A 104 8.13 11.04 -5.54
CA ARG A 104 8.68 10.37 -6.72
C ARG A 104 8.83 8.86 -6.48
N ASN A 105 8.25 8.07 -7.39
CA ASN A 105 8.22 6.60 -7.35
C ASN A 105 7.51 5.99 -6.12
N ASP A 106 6.78 6.80 -5.35
CA ASP A 106 5.99 6.29 -4.22
C ASP A 106 4.59 5.88 -4.74
N PRO A 107 4.10 4.70 -4.41
CA PRO A 107 2.74 4.32 -4.73
C PRO A 107 1.69 5.08 -3.90
N VAL A 108 2.10 5.65 -2.77
CA VAL A 108 1.19 6.39 -1.89
C VAL A 108 0.96 7.79 -2.45
N LEU A 109 -0.29 8.20 -2.48
CA LEU A 109 -0.69 9.53 -2.88
C LEU A 109 -1.70 10.13 -1.90
N GLU A 110 -1.66 11.44 -1.78
CA GLU A 110 -2.63 12.24 -1.05
C GLU A 110 -3.35 13.14 -2.06
N MET A 111 -4.67 13.24 -1.96
CA MET A 111 -5.46 14.14 -2.76
C MET A 111 -6.32 15.03 -1.86
N SER A 112 -6.29 16.30 -2.11
CA SER A 112 -7.19 17.27 -1.49
C SER A 112 -7.84 18.10 -2.56
N GLY A 113 -9.06 18.54 -2.34
CA GLY A 113 -9.76 19.35 -3.34
C GLY A 113 -10.97 20.08 -2.79
N GLU A 114 -11.51 20.92 -3.64
CA GLU A 114 -12.71 21.68 -3.38
C GLU A 114 -13.60 21.64 -4.63
N VAL A 115 -14.87 21.38 -4.40
CA VAL A 115 -15.91 21.37 -5.42
C VAL A 115 -16.77 22.61 -5.24
N ALA A 116 -16.92 23.39 -6.28
CA ALA A 116 -17.75 24.58 -6.29
C ALA A 116 -19.21 24.19 -6.54
N ASP A 117 -19.95 23.97 -5.49
CA ASP A 117 -21.40 23.84 -5.49
C ASP A 117 -22.03 25.08 -4.82
N LYS A 118 -23.33 25.03 -4.53
CA LYS A 118 -24.05 26.08 -3.75
C LYS A 118 -23.35 26.39 -2.44
N GLN A 119 -22.79 25.40 -1.80
CA GLN A 119 -21.80 25.51 -0.71
C GLN A 119 -20.53 24.77 -1.16
N PRO A 120 -19.35 25.40 -1.10
CA PRO A 120 -18.11 24.75 -1.45
C PRO A 120 -17.85 23.54 -0.54
N VAL A 121 -17.70 22.36 -1.16
CA VAL A 121 -17.40 21.13 -0.42
C VAL A 121 -15.92 20.83 -0.59
N THR A 122 -15.20 20.79 0.52
CA THR A 122 -13.81 20.37 0.55
C THR A 122 -13.71 18.90 0.91
N PHE A 123 -12.78 18.21 0.30
CA PHE A 123 -12.51 16.80 0.59
C PHE A 123 -11.01 16.53 0.68
N ASN A 124 -10.66 15.52 1.47
CA ASN A 124 -9.28 15.06 1.63
C ASN A 124 -9.24 13.54 1.52
N SER A 125 -8.17 13.02 0.91
CA SER A 125 -7.94 11.57 0.95
C SER A 125 -7.46 11.15 2.34
N ILE A 126 -8.06 10.08 2.88
CA ILE A 126 -7.58 9.38 4.07
C ILE A 126 -6.43 8.46 3.68
N VAL A 127 -6.61 7.73 2.58
CA VAL A 127 -5.64 6.79 2.01
C VAL A 127 -5.73 6.88 0.51
N GLY A 128 -4.58 6.93 -0.15
CA GLY A 128 -4.49 6.87 -1.60
C GLY A 128 -3.32 6.02 -2.04
N VAL A 129 -3.52 5.22 -3.09
CA VAL A 129 -2.50 4.35 -3.66
C VAL A 129 -2.64 4.22 -5.17
N VAL A 130 -1.49 4.17 -5.86
CA VAL A 130 -1.38 3.78 -7.27
C VAL A 130 -0.71 2.42 -7.33
N ARG A 131 -1.40 1.42 -7.86
CA ARG A 131 -0.86 0.09 -8.06
C ARG A 131 -1.22 -0.43 -9.43
N ASP A 132 -0.23 -0.89 -10.18
CA ASP A 132 -0.42 -1.44 -11.55
C ASP A 132 -1.24 -0.50 -12.43
N ARG A 133 -0.94 0.82 -12.36
CA ARG A 133 -1.67 1.90 -13.04
C ARG A 133 -3.12 2.11 -12.58
N ASN A 134 -3.58 1.40 -11.57
CA ASN A 134 -4.89 1.67 -10.97
C ASN A 134 -4.73 2.61 -9.78
N ILE A 135 -5.63 3.58 -9.69
CA ILE A 135 -5.74 4.53 -8.58
C ILE A 135 -6.87 4.06 -7.67
N TYR A 136 -6.61 4.05 -6.38
CA TYR A 136 -7.58 3.82 -5.33
C TYR A 136 -7.40 4.87 -4.26
N LEU A 137 -8.45 5.60 -3.94
CA LEU A 137 -8.47 6.64 -2.93
C LEU A 137 -9.71 6.47 -2.04
N ILE A 138 -9.51 6.55 -0.74
CA ILE A 138 -10.60 6.74 0.21
C ILE A 138 -10.57 8.21 0.59
N TYR A 139 -11.67 8.91 0.42
CA TYR A 139 -11.81 10.31 0.77
C TYR A 139 -12.80 10.53 1.92
N GLU A 140 -12.68 11.66 2.56
CA GLU A 140 -13.61 12.20 3.54
C GLU A 140 -13.81 13.69 3.26
N ASN A 141 -15.03 14.16 3.32
CA ASN A 141 -15.35 15.58 3.28
C ASN A 141 -15.52 16.16 4.69
N LEU A 142 -15.71 17.46 4.79
CA LEU A 142 -15.88 18.14 6.08
C LEU A 142 -17.17 17.76 6.82
N GLU A 143 -18.14 17.18 6.15
CA GLU A 143 -19.41 16.73 6.72
C GLU A 143 -19.33 15.28 7.24
N GLY A 144 -18.14 14.65 7.09
CA GLY A 144 -17.90 13.28 7.55
C GLY A 144 -18.36 12.21 6.55
N GLU A 145 -18.78 12.59 5.37
CA GLU A 145 -19.08 11.65 4.29
C GLU A 145 -17.78 11.03 3.77
N ARG A 146 -17.82 9.74 3.53
CA ARG A 146 -16.68 8.97 3.04
C ARG A 146 -17.03 8.21 1.79
N GLY A 147 -16.08 8.13 0.89
CA GLY A 147 -16.27 7.38 -0.33
C GLY A 147 -14.97 6.82 -0.89
N LEU A 148 -15.13 6.05 -1.95
CA LEU A 148 -14.05 5.43 -2.71
C LEU A 148 -13.97 6.10 -4.09
N ILE A 149 -12.78 6.56 -4.45
CA ILE A 149 -12.44 6.97 -5.82
C ILE A 149 -11.53 5.91 -6.42
N ARG A 150 -11.83 5.50 -7.65
CA ARG A 150 -11.04 4.53 -8.40
C ARG A 150 -10.91 4.92 -9.86
N GLY A 151 -9.80 4.56 -10.47
CA GLY A 151 -9.59 4.77 -11.89
C GLY A 151 -8.32 4.11 -12.40
N GLN A 152 -8.06 4.28 -13.70
CA GLN A 152 -6.87 3.73 -14.32
C GLN A 152 -6.08 4.86 -15.00
N VAL A 153 -4.76 4.80 -14.87
CA VAL A 153 -3.83 5.71 -15.53
C VAL A 153 -3.29 5.05 -16.78
N VAL A 154 -3.52 5.69 -17.91
CA VAL A 154 -3.05 5.18 -19.22
C VAL A 154 -1.60 5.58 -19.47
N GLU A 155 -1.22 6.80 -19.09
CA GLU A 155 0.08 7.40 -19.35
C GLU A 155 0.88 7.61 -18.06
N ASP A 156 2.21 7.62 -18.14
CA ASP A 156 3.07 7.82 -16.96
C ASP A 156 2.98 9.24 -16.39
N LYS A 157 2.67 10.22 -17.24
CA LYS A 157 2.40 11.63 -16.88
C LYS A 157 1.10 12.09 -17.52
N PRO A 158 -0.05 11.69 -17.01
CA PRO A 158 -1.32 11.98 -17.63
C PRO A 158 -1.64 13.48 -17.56
N GLN A 159 -2.20 13.99 -18.63
CA GLN A 159 -2.80 15.33 -18.67
C GLN A 159 -4.26 15.29 -18.19
N THR A 160 -4.90 14.15 -18.32
CA THR A 160 -6.28 13.92 -17.91
C THR A 160 -6.40 12.58 -17.19
N LEU A 161 -7.12 12.57 -16.07
CA LEU A 161 -7.50 11.38 -15.35
C LEU A 161 -9.01 11.24 -15.35
N ARG A 162 -9.49 10.05 -15.62
CA ARG A 162 -10.91 9.68 -15.49
C ARG A 162 -11.08 8.70 -14.38
N LEU A 163 -11.83 9.08 -13.36
CA LEU A 163 -12.03 8.33 -12.14
C LEU A 163 -13.53 8.13 -11.92
N ALA A 164 -13.90 7.08 -11.21
CA ALA A 164 -15.25 6.87 -10.71
C ALA A 164 -15.23 7.05 -9.19
N TYR A 165 -16.30 7.58 -8.61
CA TYR A 165 -16.46 7.66 -7.17
C TYR A 165 -17.74 6.94 -6.74
N ASN A 166 -17.73 6.45 -5.50
CA ASN A 166 -18.89 5.90 -4.80
C ASN A 166 -18.83 6.34 -3.34
N ASP A 167 -19.88 6.95 -2.86
CA ASP A 167 -20.05 7.30 -1.46
C ASP A 167 -20.43 6.05 -0.67
N LEU A 168 -19.77 5.85 0.47
CA LEU A 168 -19.90 4.65 1.28
C LEU A 168 -20.62 4.91 2.62
N VAL A 169 -20.36 6.09 3.20
CA VAL A 169 -20.87 6.47 4.53
C VAL A 169 -21.20 7.96 4.54
N GLY A 170 -22.24 8.33 5.29
CA GLY A 170 -22.68 9.72 5.44
C GLY A 170 -23.59 10.19 4.30
N TYR A 171 -23.90 9.29 3.38
CA TYR A 171 -24.77 9.61 2.24
C TYR A 171 -26.07 10.24 2.67
N ASP A 172 -26.30 11.47 2.30
CA ASP A 172 -27.56 12.18 2.57
C ASP A 172 -28.61 11.74 1.56
N ARG A 173 -29.87 11.76 2.01
CA ARG A 173 -31.02 11.15 1.33
C ARG A 173 -31.31 11.70 -0.06
N ASP A 174 -30.78 12.88 -0.37
CA ASP A 174 -30.99 13.57 -1.64
C ASP A 174 -29.77 13.58 -2.57
N GLY A 175 -28.63 13.05 -2.09
CA GLY A 175 -27.38 12.97 -2.84
C GLY A 175 -27.31 11.77 -3.76
N ASP A 176 -26.42 11.82 -4.70
CA ASP A 176 -26.15 10.77 -5.67
C ASP A 176 -24.91 9.98 -5.24
N PRO A 177 -25.07 8.71 -4.85
CA PRO A 177 -24.01 7.93 -4.21
C PRO A 177 -22.84 7.61 -5.15
N SER A 178 -22.91 7.99 -6.41
CA SER A 178 -21.89 7.61 -7.39
C SER A 178 -21.80 8.58 -8.55
N GLY A 179 -20.70 8.51 -9.26
CA GLY A 179 -20.49 9.29 -10.46
C GLY A 179 -19.08 9.16 -11.02
N SER A 180 -18.71 10.14 -11.83
CA SER A 180 -17.39 10.24 -12.45
C SER A 180 -16.69 11.54 -12.11
N ILE A 181 -15.37 11.48 -12.03
CA ILE A 181 -14.49 12.61 -11.83
C ILE A 181 -13.54 12.68 -13.02
N VAL A 182 -13.44 13.85 -13.63
CA VAL A 182 -12.40 14.15 -14.63
C VAL A 182 -11.46 15.18 -14.02
N LEU A 183 -10.18 14.80 -13.91
CA LEU A 183 -9.12 15.69 -13.50
C LEU A 183 -8.30 16.08 -14.73
N THR A 184 -8.10 17.38 -14.95
CA THR A 184 -7.24 17.91 -16.00
C THR A 184 -6.11 18.71 -15.37
N ARG A 185 -4.88 18.41 -15.75
CA ARG A 185 -3.68 19.05 -15.19
C ARG A 185 -3.69 20.56 -15.53
N LYS A 186 -3.37 21.39 -14.54
CA LYS A 186 -3.22 22.85 -14.69
C LYS A 186 -1.83 23.20 -15.16
#